data_1b2c13ff0d3be073216c2dcbcb9e12b7
#
_entry.id   1b2c13ff0d3be073216c2dcbcb9e12b7
#
_cell.length_a   1.000
_cell.length_b   1.000
_cell.length_c   1.000
_cell.angle_alpha   90.00
_cell.angle_beta   90.00
_cell.angle_gamma   90.00
#
_symmetry.space_group_name_H-M   'P 1'
#
loop_
_entity.id
_entity.type
_entity.pdbx_description
1 polymer ?
#
loop_
_entity_poly.entity_id
_entity_poly.type
_entity_poly.pdbx_seq_one_letter_code
_entity_poly.pdbx_strand_id
1 'polypeptide(L)'
;MKKKPHLCPPANGQHNLSRLSFSLWRKTGETLLLLLLCASCNDFLDRSPQGEFTENDHPNALVNGKVYNVYTLMRHYDITAGPPALAIHCFRSEDSEKGSVPSDGSDVAAMYDDFIYTPTNGLLGAYWGKNYAVIYQCNDILNAIVHKEATGQSEAEDLINKGEASFFRAYCYFNLVRAFGDVPLVTRKINDASEANVPKSPAAEIYQQIDFDLETAEATLPETWNSDYTGRLTWGAARSLHARTYMMRNDWEHMYAASTDVIKKGLYNLQTPYEKLFTEEGENNSGSIFELQCTATASLPQSDIVGSQWAEVQGVRGAGAWDLGWGWHMATREMEKAYEEGDPRKAATLLAFRRSDEEPITPENTNAPYGESPVSPAMGAYFNKKVYTDPSLRKEYSNKGYWVNIRLIRYADVLLMAAESANEKGLTGEALTYLEQVRARARGGRSGILPKVTTTRPEELRQAIRHERRVELGLEFDRFYDLVRWGIAKEVLHAAGKTHYQDKNALLPLPQSEIDKSKGVLVQNPDYQ
;
A
#
# COMPACT_ATOMS: atom_id res chain seq x y z
N MET A 1 24.17 -56.93 -8.13
CA MET A 1 25.48 -57.60 -8.19
C MET A 1 26.47 -56.71 -7.45
N LYS A 2 26.85 -57.04 -6.23
CA LYS A 2 28.15 -57.64 -5.79
C LYS A 2 29.32 -56.70 -6.14
N LYS A 3 30.22 -56.19 -5.30
CA LYS A 3 30.70 -56.66 -3.97
C LYS A 3 31.59 -55.56 -3.34
N LYS A 4 31.57 -55.42 -2.03
CA LYS A 4 32.71 -55.06 -1.15
C LYS A 4 33.73 -56.22 -1.10
N PRO A 5 34.85 -56.27 -0.37
CA PRO A 5 35.49 -55.38 0.64
C PRO A 5 37.04 -55.50 0.69
N HIS A 6 37.72 -54.95 1.71
CA HIS A 6 38.69 -55.58 2.66
C HIS A 6 39.74 -54.51 3.09
N LEU A 7 39.87 -54.15 4.33
CA LEU A 7 40.37 -54.76 5.58
C LEU A 7 41.93 -54.60 5.77
N CYS A 8 42.23 -53.98 6.92
CA CYS A 8 43.47 -53.89 7.68
C CYS A 8 44.20 -55.26 7.93
N PRO A 9 45.22 -55.38 8.77
CA PRO A 9 46.26 -54.59 9.45
C PRO A 9 47.65 -55.34 9.43
N PRO A 10 48.54 -55.52 10.44
CA PRO A 10 48.99 -54.74 11.58
C PRO A 10 50.51 -54.79 11.87
N ALA A 11 50.93 -54.12 12.95
CA ALA A 11 51.75 -54.63 14.05
C ALA A 11 53.28 -54.36 14.14
N ASN A 12 53.60 -53.85 15.30
CA ASN A 12 54.65 -54.20 16.27
C ASN A 12 56.14 -53.87 16.07
N GLY A 13 56.67 -53.32 17.14
CA GLY A 13 58.09 -53.40 17.47
C GLY A 13 58.52 -52.49 18.63
N GLN A 14 58.59 -53.08 19.79
CA GLN A 14 59.08 -52.56 21.07
C GLN A 14 60.55 -52.16 21.05
N HIS A 15 60.99 -51.22 21.87
CA HIS A 15 61.93 -51.40 23.02
C HIS A 15 62.32 -50.05 23.65
N ASN A 16 62.00 -49.87 24.85
CA ASN A 16 62.63 -49.79 26.19
C ASN A 16 63.77 -48.77 26.42
N LEU A 17 63.57 -48.02 27.51
CA LEU A 17 64.43 -47.60 28.59
C LEU A 17 65.43 -46.45 28.36
N SER A 18 65.15 -45.32 28.97
CA SER A 18 66.01 -44.86 30.12
C SER A 18 65.31 -43.68 30.84
N ARG A 19 65.29 -43.84 32.13
CA ARG A 19 64.70 -42.97 33.17
C ARG A 19 65.58 -41.75 33.47
N LEU A 20 64.88 -40.74 34.00
CA LEU A 20 65.23 -39.82 35.06
C LEU A 20 65.60 -38.38 34.66
N SER A 21 64.82 -37.52 35.37
CA SER A 21 65.15 -36.11 35.71
C SER A 21 64.65 -35.04 34.74
N PHE A 22 63.33 -34.82 34.74
CA PHE A 22 62.74 -33.50 34.36
C PHE A 22 61.33 -33.34 34.94
N SER A 23 61.18 -33.46 36.27
CA SER A 23 59.82 -33.48 36.88
C SER A 23 59.43 -32.21 37.63
N LEU A 24 60.24 -31.15 37.64
CA LEU A 24 59.85 -29.92 38.35
C LEU A 24 59.55 -28.71 37.46
N TRP A 25 59.98 -28.68 36.21
CA TRP A 25 59.71 -27.53 35.34
C TRP A 25 58.43 -27.64 34.53
N ARG A 26 57.84 -28.81 34.51
CA ARG A 26 56.61 -29.06 33.76
C ARG A 26 55.33 -28.59 34.49
N LYS A 27 55.33 -28.64 35.82
CA LYS A 27 54.13 -28.23 36.60
C LYS A 27 53.95 -26.72 36.70
N THR A 28 55.00 -25.91 36.65
CA THR A 28 54.88 -24.44 36.64
C THR A 28 54.50 -23.89 35.28
N GLY A 29 54.89 -24.53 34.19
CA GLY A 29 54.50 -24.14 32.82
C GLY A 29 53.03 -24.45 32.49
N GLU A 30 52.53 -25.58 32.91
CA GLU A 30 51.14 -25.96 32.70
C GLU A 30 50.17 -25.13 33.55
N THR A 31 50.56 -24.72 34.77
CA THR A 31 49.75 -23.85 35.62
C THR A 31 49.74 -22.41 35.12
N LEU A 32 50.84 -21.93 34.55
CA LEU A 32 50.90 -20.59 33.95
C LEU A 32 50.17 -20.52 32.60
N LEU A 33 50.19 -21.61 31.82
CA LEU A 33 49.42 -21.72 30.57
C LEU A 33 47.92 -21.83 30.82
N LEU A 34 47.48 -22.52 31.89
CA LEU A 34 46.07 -22.57 32.31
C LEU A 34 45.58 -21.22 32.85
N LEU A 35 46.43 -20.46 33.58
CA LEU A 35 46.08 -19.12 34.06
C LEU A 35 46.02 -18.07 32.94
N LEU A 36 46.82 -18.22 31.88
CA LEU A 36 46.78 -17.36 30.69
C LEU A 36 45.57 -17.69 29.79
N LEU A 37 45.04 -18.90 29.82
CA LEU A 37 43.83 -19.28 29.10
C LEU A 37 42.55 -18.84 29.81
N CYS A 38 42.59 -18.57 31.12
CA CYS A 38 41.42 -18.03 31.85
C CYS A 38 41.32 -16.50 31.83
N ALA A 39 42.39 -15.79 31.43
CA ALA A 39 42.39 -14.33 31.34
C ALA A 39 41.96 -13.79 29.94
N SER A 40 41.71 -14.69 28.98
CA SER A 40 41.43 -14.32 27.57
C SER A 40 39.96 -14.46 27.15
N CYS A 41 39.04 -14.68 28.07
CA CYS A 41 37.65 -15.05 27.70
C CYS A 41 36.58 -14.03 28.04
N ASN A 42 36.87 -12.83 28.54
CA ASN A 42 35.82 -11.84 28.77
C ASN A 42 35.42 -11.08 27.51
N ASP A 43 36.37 -10.79 26.60
CA ASP A 43 36.07 -10.04 25.36
C ASP A 43 35.50 -10.91 24.24
N PHE A 44 35.50 -12.23 24.34
CA PHE A 44 35.01 -13.11 23.30
C PHE A 44 33.49 -13.45 23.48
N LEU A 45 32.98 -13.32 24.70
CA LEU A 45 31.58 -13.55 25.01
C LEU A 45 30.72 -12.27 25.00
N ASP A 46 31.34 -11.11 25.01
CA ASP A 46 30.68 -9.79 24.91
C ASP A 46 30.71 -9.21 23.48
N ARG A 47 30.74 -10.05 22.49
CA ARG A 47 30.50 -9.57 21.12
C ARG A 47 29.02 -9.36 20.94
N SER A 48 28.62 -8.10 20.76
CA SER A 48 27.31 -7.75 20.22
C SER A 48 27.05 -8.58 18.97
N PRO A 49 25.84 -9.15 18.77
CA PRO A 49 25.51 -9.92 17.59
C PRO A 49 25.84 -9.11 16.33
N GLN A 50 26.75 -9.62 15.49
CA GLN A 50 27.07 -8.96 14.23
C GLN A 50 25.84 -9.03 13.32
N GLY A 51 25.19 -7.87 13.11
CA GLY A 51 23.96 -7.75 12.30
C GLY A 51 22.71 -7.35 13.07
N GLU A 52 22.79 -7.22 14.39
CA GLU A 52 21.74 -6.57 15.20
C GLU A 52 22.25 -5.24 15.75
N PHE A 53 21.53 -4.16 15.50
CA PHE A 53 21.75 -2.89 16.16
C PHE A 53 21.26 -3.00 17.60
N THR A 54 22.14 -2.79 18.58
CA THR A 54 21.76 -2.70 19.98
C THR A 54 21.46 -1.26 20.35
N GLU A 55 20.68 -1.04 21.42
CA GLU A 55 20.34 0.31 21.93
C GLU A 55 21.58 1.19 22.20
N ASN A 56 22.76 0.58 22.39
CA ASN A 56 24.02 1.28 22.64
C ASN A 56 24.77 1.70 21.38
N ASP A 57 24.45 1.13 20.20
CA ASP A 57 25.25 1.39 19.00
C ASP A 57 24.88 2.70 18.29
N HIS A 58 23.61 3.06 18.26
CA HIS A 58 23.09 4.38 17.89
C HIS A 58 21.60 4.42 18.28
N PRO A 59 21.19 5.12 19.35
CA PRO A 59 19.79 5.23 19.77
C PRO A 59 18.84 5.68 18.65
N ASN A 60 19.35 6.47 17.70
CA ASN A 60 18.61 6.93 16.53
C ASN A 60 18.47 5.90 15.42
N ALA A 61 19.46 5.02 15.22
CA ALA A 61 19.38 3.96 14.23
C ALA A 61 18.20 3.00 14.52
N LEU A 62 17.86 2.78 15.79
CA LEU A 62 16.71 1.96 16.20
C LEU A 62 15.36 2.58 15.82
N VAL A 63 15.19 3.89 16.06
CA VAL A 63 13.95 4.59 15.70
C VAL A 63 13.80 4.67 14.19
N ASN A 64 14.86 5.04 13.47
CA ASN A 64 14.87 5.08 12.00
C ASN A 64 14.60 3.71 11.39
N GLY A 65 15.22 2.64 11.91
CA GLY A 65 14.97 1.27 11.46
C GLY A 65 13.51 0.85 11.65
N LYS A 66 12.87 1.24 12.76
CA LYS A 66 11.44 0.99 12.99
C LYS A 66 10.57 1.77 12.00
N VAL A 67 10.91 3.02 11.68
CA VAL A 67 10.17 3.82 10.68
C VAL A 67 10.30 3.18 9.30
N TYR A 68 11.49 2.78 8.85
CA TYR A 68 11.66 2.08 7.58
C TYR A 68 10.91 0.74 7.53
N ASN A 69 10.80 0.04 8.67
CA ASN A 69 9.97 -1.15 8.76
C ASN A 69 8.48 -0.83 8.54
N VAL A 70 8.00 0.34 8.96
CA VAL A 70 6.61 0.76 8.67
C VAL A 70 6.37 0.87 7.17
N TYR A 71 7.30 1.46 6.40
CA TYR A 71 7.20 1.48 4.93
C TYR A 71 7.15 0.07 4.33
N THR A 72 7.92 -0.87 4.89
CA THR A 72 7.88 -2.28 4.47
C THR A 72 6.53 -2.93 4.79
N LEU A 73 6.00 -2.71 5.98
CA LEU A 73 4.67 -3.19 6.36
C LEU A 73 3.56 -2.62 5.47
N MET A 74 3.67 -1.36 5.06
CA MET A 74 2.70 -0.72 4.16
C MET A 74 2.67 -1.33 2.75
N ARG A 75 3.76 -1.95 2.27
CA ARG A 75 3.79 -2.68 0.99
C ARG A 75 3.20 -4.09 1.08
N HIS A 76 2.92 -4.57 2.30
CA HIS A 76 2.52 -5.95 2.52
C HIS A 76 1.19 -6.30 1.82
N TYR A 77 1.09 -7.57 1.45
CA TYR A 77 -0.07 -8.20 0.83
C TYR A 77 -1.41 -7.87 1.53
N ASP A 78 -1.45 -7.94 2.87
CA ASP A 78 -2.70 -7.80 3.63
C ASP A 78 -3.23 -6.35 3.74
N ILE A 79 -2.41 -5.34 3.49
CA ILE A 79 -2.80 -3.94 3.73
C ILE A 79 -2.92 -3.09 2.45
N THR A 80 -2.06 -3.32 1.44
CA THR A 80 -2.05 -2.53 0.22
C THR A 80 -1.95 -3.38 -1.04
N ALA A 81 -0.99 -4.32 -1.10
CA ALA A 81 -0.60 -4.94 -2.36
C ALA A 81 -1.47 -6.12 -2.79
N GLY A 82 -2.29 -6.69 -1.93
CA GLY A 82 -2.98 -7.94 -2.20
C GLY A 82 -4.49 -7.92 -2.09
N PRO A 83 -5.12 -9.08 -2.26
CA PRO A 83 -6.56 -9.26 -2.25
C PRO A 83 -7.31 -8.65 -1.07
N PRO A 84 -6.81 -8.63 0.18
CA PRO A 84 -7.57 -8.00 1.27
C PRO A 84 -7.87 -6.53 1.00
N ALA A 85 -6.87 -5.73 0.56
CA ALA A 85 -7.10 -4.33 0.22
C ALA A 85 -7.97 -4.18 -1.03
N LEU A 86 -7.68 -4.94 -2.09
CA LEU A 86 -8.43 -4.87 -3.35
C LEU A 86 -9.90 -5.25 -3.17
N ALA A 87 -10.20 -6.30 -2.40
CA ALA A 87 -11.56 -6.71 -2.11
C ALA A 87 -12.33 -5.63 -1.35
N ILE A 88 -11.70 -5.03 -0.35
CA ILE A 88 -12.32 -4.01 0.51
C ILE A 88 -12.50 -2.68 -0.22
N HIS A 89 -11.52 -2.25 -1.02
CA HIS A 89 -11.53 -0.92 -1.62
C HIS A 89 -12.01 -0.89 -3.06
N CYS A 90 -11.75 -1.93 -3.84
CA CYS A 90 -11.94 -1.91 -5.29
C CYS A 90 -13.12 -2.76 -5.78
N PHE A 91 -13.21 -4.04 -5.37
CA PHE A 91 -14.22 -4.96 -5.93
C PHE A 91 -15.66 -4.58 -5.60
N ARG A 92 -15.86 -3.76 -4.58
CA ARG A 92 -17.19 -3.25 -4.19
C ARG A 92 -17.70 -2.10 -5.06
N SER A 93 -17.01 -1.73 -6.13
CA SER A 93 -17.46 -0.70 -7.07
C SER A 93 -17.98 -1.30 -8.37
N GLU A 94 -18.66 -0.49 -9.18
CA GLU A 94 -19.09 -0.87 -10.53
C GLU A 94 -17.94 -0.88 -11.53
N ASP A 95 -16.78 -0.27 -11.19
CA ASP A 95 -15.65 -0.09 -12.09
C ASP A 95 -14.70 -1.28 -12.12
N SER A 96 -14.75 -2.13 -11.10
CA SER A 96 -13.87 -3.30 -11.02
C SER A 96 -14.55 -4.53 -10.44
N GLU A 97 -13.95 -5.67 -10.71
CA GLU A 97 -14.34 -6.98 -10.21
C GLU A 97 -13.11 -7.79 -9.83
N LYS A 98 -13.30 -8.87 -9.06
CA LYS A 98 -12.22 -9.79 -8.72
C LYS A 98 -11.52 -10.29 -9.98
N GLY A 99 -12.27 -10.65 -11.02
CA GLY A 99 -11.72 -11.17 -12.27
C GLY A 99 -11.20 -12.60 -12.15
N SER A 100 -10.19 -12.95 -12.97
CA SER A 100 -9.62 -14.30 -13.07
C SER A 100 -10.66 -15.36 -13.46
N VAL A 101 -10.42 -16.65 -13.20
CA VAL A 101 -11.41 -17.72 -13.43
C VAL A 101 -12.46 -17.75 -12.32
N PRO A 102 -13.71 -18.15 -12.60
CA PRO A 102 -14.78 -18.15 -11.60
C PRO A 102 -14.49 -18.97 -10.34
N SER A 103 -13.70 -20.05 -10.45
CA SER A 103 -13.37 -20.90 -9.32
C SER A 103 -12.21 -20.38 -8.44
N ASP A 104 -11.48 -19.37 -8.90
CA ASP A 104 -10.33 -18.81 -8.22
C ASP A 104 -10.77 -17.76 -7.20
N GLY A 105 -10.65 -18.04 -5.90
CA GLY A 105 -11.09 -17.16 -4.82
C GLY A 105 -12.59 -16.87 -4.78
N SER A 106 -13.43 -17.80 -5.31
CA SER A 106 -14.88 -17.66 -5.34
C SER A 106 -15.52 -17.66 -3.95
N ASP A 107 -14.89 -18.32 -3.00
CA ASP A 107 -15.32 -18.50 -1.61
C ASP A 107 -14.85 -17.38 -0.68
N VAL A 108 -13.95 -16.51 -1.14
CA VAL A 108 -13.39 -15.42 -0.33
C VAL A 108 -13.44 -14.06 -1.02
N ALA A 109 -12.80 -13.90 -2.16
CA ALA A 109 -12.61 -12.59 -2.79
C ALA A 109 -13.79 -12.18 -3.71
N ALA A 110 -14.34 -13.12 -4.49
CA ALA A 110 -15.47 -12.85 -5.36
C ALA A 110 -16.75 -12.48 -4.60
N MET A 111 -16.84 -12.84 -3.31
CA MET A 111 -17.95 -12.44 -2.45
C MET A 111 -18.09 -10.91 -2.31
N TYR A 112 -17.03 -10.16 -2.52
CA TYR A 112 -17.07 -8.69 -2.44
C TYR A 112 -17.66 -8.05 -3.70
N ASP A 113 -17.54 -8.71 -4.85
CA ASP A 113 -18.19 -8.25 -6.09
C ASP A 113 -19.70 -8.15 -5.94
N ASP A 114 -20.31 -9.13 -5.23
CA ASP A 114 -21.77 -9.25 -5.06
C ASP A 114 -22.25 -8.89 -3.65
N PHE A 115 -21.40 -8.39 -2.76
CA PHE A 115 -21.75 -8.02 -1.38
C PHE A 115 -22.34 -9.18 -0.54
N ILE A 116 -21.90 -10.41 -0.80
CA ILE A 116 -22.36 -11.63 -0.09
C ILE A 116 -21.35 -12.14 0.96
N TYR A 117 -20.35 -11.34 1.28
CA TYR A 117 -19.37 -11.65 2.32
C TYR A 117 -19.99 -11.70 3.72
N THR A 118 -19.40 -12.49 4.60
CA THR A 118 -19.81 -12.67 6.00
C THR A 118 -18.72 -12.20 6.97
N PRO A 119 -19.03 -11.99 8.26
CA PRO A 119 -18.03 -11.65 9.27
C PRO A 119 -16.86 -12.64 9.39
N THR A 120 -17.05 -13.87 8.95
CA THR A 120 -16.04 -14.94 8.98
C THR A 120 -15.11 -14.95 7.75
N ASN A 121 -15.32 -14.03 6.79
CA ASN A 121 -14.45 -13.94 5.61
C ASN A 121 -13.02 -13.57 6.02
N GLY A 122 -12.05 -14.41 5.64
CA GLY A 122 -10.65 -14.28 6.08
C GLY A 122 -9.96 -12.98 5.65
N LEU A 123 -10.38 -12.37 4.53
CA LEU A 123 -9.78 -11.13 4.04
C LEU A 123 -10.08 -9.95 4.97
N LEU A 124 -11.22 -9.95 5.68
CA LEU A 124 -11.55 -8.94 6.70
C LEU A 124 -10.53 -8.98 7.83
N GLY A 125 -10.27 -10.17 8.39
CA GLY A 125 -9.33 -10.35 9.48
C GLY A 125 -7.88 -10.03 9.10
N ALA A 126 -7.46 -10.41 7.89
CA ALA A 126 -6.14 -10.12 7.36
C ALA A 126 -5.92 -8.60 7.23
N TYR A 127 -6.85 -7.90 6.60
CA TYR A 127 -6.79 -6.44 6.43
C TYR A 127 -6.82 -5.69 7.78
N TRP A 128 -7.76 -6.05 8.66
CA TRP A 128 -7.87 -5.48 10.00
C TRP A 128 -6.58 -5.67 10.79
N GLY A 129 -6.12 -6.91 10.90
CA GLY A 129 -4.93 -7.26 11.69
C GLY A 129 -3.67 -6.54 11.21
N LYS A 130 -3.48 -6.38 9.89
CA LYS A 130 -2.31 -5.69 9.36
C LYS A 130 -2.35 -4.18 9.61
N ASN A 131 -3.51 -3.53 9.49
CA ASN A 131 -3.65 -2.11 9.86
C ASN A 131 -3.30 -1.89 11.35
N TYR A 132 -3.81 -2.74 12.26
CA TYR A 132 -3.45 -2.65 13.67
C TYR A 132 -1.99 -2.99 13.95
N ALA A 133 -1.37 -3.88 13.19
CA ALA A 133 0.07 -4.14 13.33
C ALA A 133 0.92 -2.91 12.98
N VAL A 134 0.54 -2.16 11.94
CA VAL A 134 1.17 -0.86 11.61
C VAL A 134 0.91 0.18 12.71
N ILE A 135 -0.33 0.31 13.18
CA ILE A 135 -0.68 1.20 14.29
C ILE A 135 0.16 0.89 15.54
N TYR A 136 0.31 -0.39 15.87
CA TYR A 136 1.15 -0.81 17.00
C TYR A 136 2.60 -0.38 16.80
N GLN A 137 3.17 -0.59 15.62
CA GLN A 137 4.53 -0.15 15.30
C GLN A 137 4.70 1.37 15.39
N CYS A 138 3.72 2.14 14.90
CA CYS A 138 3.71 3.59 15.02
C CYS A 138 3.63 4.04 16.48
N ASN A 139 2.80 3.39 17.30
CA ASN A 139 2.69 3.68 18.72
C ASN A 139 4.01 3.40 19.47
N ASP A 140 4.73 2.32 19.11
CA ASP A 140 6.04 2.01 19.68
C ASP A 140 7.09 3.08 19.33
N ILE A 141 7.11 3.55 18.08
CA ILE A 141 7.98 4.65 17.62
C ILE A 141 7.66 5.94 18.38
N LEU A 142 6.39 6.34 18.40
CA LEU A 142 5.95 7.58 19.05
C LEU A 142 6.23 7.56 20.56
N ASN A 143 6.03 6.42 21.22
CA ASN A 143 6.34 6.24 22.63
C ASN A 143 7.86 6.35 22.90
N ALA A 144 8.71 5.79 22.03
CA ALA A 144 10.15 5.92 22.15
C ALA A 144 10.62 7.38 21.99
N ILE A 145 10.03 8.12 21.04
CA ILE A 145 10.33 9.54 20.83
C ILE A 145 9.90 10.38 22.04
N VAL A 146 8.71 10.17 22.57
CA VAL A 146 8.24 10.86 23.79
C VAL A 146 9.20 10.60 24.97
N HIS A 147 9.71 9.39 25.12
CA HIS A 147 10.72 9.07 26.15
C HIS A 147 12.02 9.83 25.93
N LYS A 148 12.53 9.92 24.70
CA LYS A 148 13.72 10.71 24.34
C LYS A 148 13.51 12.21 24.58
N GLU A 149 12.35 12.75 24.25
CA GLU A 149 11.97 14.13 24.55
C GLU A 149 12.00 14.41 26.07
N ALA A 150 11.41 13.51 26.87
CA ALA A 150 11.35 13.64 28.32
C ALA A 150 12.73 13.52 29.01
N THR A 151 13.68 12.80 28.41
CA THR A 151 15.05 12.61 28.93
C THR A 151 16.08 13.57 28.36
N GLY A 152 15.66 14.49 27.46
CA GLY A 152 16.55 15.45 26.80
C GLY A 152 17.51 14.82 25.78
N GLN A 153 17.15 13.64 25.25
CA GLN A 153 17.92 12.88 24.26
C GLN A 153 17.34 12.99 22.83
N SER A 154 16.38 13.87 22.63
CA SER A 154 15.74 14.06 21.33
C SER A 154 16.68 14.73 20.33
N GLU A 155 16.67 14.25 19.09
CA GLU A 155 17.43 14.77 17.97
C GLU A 155 16.51 15.32 16.88
N ALA A 156 17.06 16.10 15.94
CA ALA A 156 16.28 16.71 14.85
C ALA A 156 15.55 15.65 13.99
N GLU A 157 16.14 14.47 13.80
CA GLU A 157 15.55 13.39 13.03
C GLU A 157 14.36 12.74 13.75
N ASP A 158 14.30 12.80 15.08
CA ASP A 158 13.14 12.30 15.83
C ASP A 158 11.86 13.06 15.51
N LEU A 159 11.95 14.36 15.16
CA LEU A 159 10.79 15.14 14.70
C LEU A 159 10.26 14.61 13.37
N ILE A 160 11.14 14.26 12.43
CA ILE A 160 10.76 13.67 11.15
C ILE A 160 10.15 12.29 11.37
N ASN A 161 10.78 11.45 12.16
CA ASN A 161 10.28 10.12 12.52
C ASN A 161 8.91 10.18 13.21
N LYS A 162 8.68 11.20 14.03
CA LYS A 162 7.38 11.49 14.66
C LYS A 162 6.32 11.79 13.61
N GLY A 163 6.65 12.63 12.63
CA GLY A 163 5.76 12.96 11.51
C GLY A 163 5.42 11.74 10.66
N GLU A 164 6.42 10.93 10.29
CA GLU A 164 6.20 9.72 9.50
C GLU A 164 5.34 8.67 10.24
N ALA A 165 5.64 8.43 11.52
CA ALA A 165 4.85 7.51 12.34
C ALA A 165 3.41 8.00 12.54
N SER A 166 3.22 9.30 12.75
CA SER A 166 1.90 9.92 12.86
C SER A 166 1.12 9.80 11.55
N PHE A 167 1.75 10.09 10.40
CA PHE A 167 1.11 9.92 9.10
C PHE A 167 0.63 8.48 8.88
N PHE A 168 1.47 7.47 9.11
CA PHE A 168 1.09 6.08 8.89
C PHE A 168 0.02 5.60 9.86
N ARG A 169 0.03 6.08 11.12
CA ARG A 169 -1.05 5.79 12.08
C ARG A 169 -2.37 6.38 11.61
N ALA A 170 -2.35 7.64 11.18
CA ALA A 170 -3.52 8.29 10.59
C ALA A 170 -4.03 7.56 9.33
N TYR A 171 -3.13 7.14 8.45
CA TYR A 171 -3.47 6.40 7.23
C TYR A 171 -4.17 5.07 7.57
N CYS A 172 -3.64 4.32 8.55
CA CYS A 172 -4.25 3.05 8.96
C CYS A 172 -5.61 3.27 9.66
N TYR A 173 -5.75 4.29 10.52
CA TYR A 173 -7.05 4.63 11.09
C TYR A 173 -8.04 5.11 10.04
N PHE A 174 -7.60 5.87 9.04
CA PHE A 174 -8.44 6.26 7.92
C PHE A 174 -8.92 5.03 7.11
N ASN A 175 -8.05 4.07 6.86
CA ASN A 175 -8.42 2.80 6.25
C ASN A 175 -9.47 2.03 7.06
N LEU A 176 -9.29 1.97 8.38
CA LEU A 176 -10.20 1.25 9.27
C LEU A 176 -11.55 1.96 9.41
N VAL A 177 -11.56 3.27 9.64
CA VAL A 177 -12.81 4.01 9.88
C VAL A 177 -13.70 4.08 8.64
N ARG A 178 -13.13 4.26 7.45
CA ARG A 178 -13.92 4.27 6.21
C ARG A 178 -14.44 2.89 5.82
N ALA A 179 -13.77 1.81 6.24
CA ALA A 179 -14.18 0.45 5.94
C ALA A 179 -15.16 -0.12 6.97
N PHE A 180 -14.93 0.14 8.27
CA PHE A 180 -15.65 -0.52 9.38
C PHE A 180 -16.47 0.43 10.25
N GLY A 181 -16.31 1.75 10.11
CA GLY A 181 -16.94 2.73 11.00
C GLY A 181 -16.24 2.81 12.35
N ASP A 182 -16.99 2.60 13.44
CA ASP A 182 -16.44 2.58 14.78
C ASP A 182 -15.45 1.43 14.97
N VAL A 183 -14.24 1.75 15.47
CA VAL A 183 -13.15 0.78 15.65
C VAL A 183 -12.39 1.07 16.96
N PRO A 184 -11.65 0.13 17.55
CA PRO A 184 -10.82 0.39 18.72
C PRO A 184 -9.78 1.48 18.46
N LEU A 185 -9.75 2.51 19.32
CA LEU A 185 -8.75 3.57 19.28
C LEU A 185 -7.59 3.24 20.23
N VAL A 186 -6.44 2.87 19.67
CA VAL A 186 -5.23 2.51 20.41
C VAL A 186 -4.12 3.49 20.03
N THR A 187 -3.81 4.44 20.89
CA THR A 187 -2.85 5.53 20.64
C THR A 187 -1.55 5.40 21.44
N ARG A 188 -1.41 4.32 22.20
CA ARG A 188 -0.23 4.02 23.02
C ARG A 188 0.23 2.58 22.82
N LYS A 189 1.46 2.31 23.22
CA LYS A 189 1.96 0.94 23.29
C LYS A 189 1.17 0.16 24.34
N ILE A 190 0.65 -1.00 23.98
CA ILE A 190 0.04 -1.96 24.91
C ILE A 190 1.15 -2.85 25.44
N ASN A 191 1.37 -2.82 26.74
CA ASN A 191 2.42 -3.60 27.41
C ASN A 191 1.87 -4.85 28.13
N ASP A 192 0.57 -4.90 28.43
CA ASP A 192 -0.07 -5.99 29.12
C ASP A 192 -1.26 -6.54 28.31
N ALA A 193 -1.38 -7.86 28.24
CA ALA A 193 -2.47 -8.51 27.51
C ALA A 193 -3.88 -8.16 28.08
N SER A 194 -3.98 -7.76 29.35
CA SER A 194 -5.24 -7.30 29.93
C SER A 194 -5.74 -5.98 29.34
N GLU A 195 -4.83 -5.17 28.75
CA GLU A 195 -5.14 -3.90 28.10
C GLU A 195 -5.48 -4.06 26.61
N ALA A 196 -5.32 -5.27 26.06
CA ALA A 196 -5.47 -5.50 24.62
C ALA A 196 -6.93 -5.48 24.14
N ASN A 197 -7.89 -5.71 25.04
CA ASN A 197 -9.31 -5.70 24.71
C ASN A 197 -9.90 -4.29 24.83
N VAL A 198 -9.67 -3.47 23.79
CA VAL A 198 -10.18 -2.09 23.72
C VAL A 198 -11.55 -2.10 23.03
N PRO A 199 -12.59 -1.46 23.60
CA PRO A 199 -13.88 -1.32 22.93
C PRO A 199 -13.78 -0.40 21.71
N LYS A 200 -14.79 -0.43 20.85
CA LYS A 200 -14.88 0.52 19.73
C LYS A 200 -15.02 1.95 20.25
N SER A 201 -14.28 2.87 19.65
CA SER A 201 -14.54 4.31 19.74
C SER A 201 -15.41 4.76 18.58
N PRO A 202 -16.28 5.75 18.77
CA PRO A 202 -17.04 6.35 17.68
C PRO A 202 -16.15 6.85 16.53
N ALA A 203 -16.62 6.73 15.30
CA ALA A 203 -15.88 7.20 14.12
C ALA A 203 -15.43 8.67 14.23
N ALA A 204 -16.22 9.52 14.92
CA ALA A 204 -15.84 10.92 15.16
C ALA A 204 -14.56 11.06 16.00
N GLU A 205 -14.36 10.22 17.02
CA GLU A 205 -13.13 10.21 17.82
C GLU A 205 -11.94 9.68 17.02
N ILE A 206 -12.17 8.69 16.15
CA ILE A 206 -11.13 8.18 15.24
C ILE A 206 -10.68 9.30 14.29
N TYR A 207 -11.61 10.08 13.72
CA TYR A 207 -11.26 11.21 12.88
C TYR A 207 -10.54 12.33 13.65
N GLN A 208 -10.88 12.59 14.89
CA GLN A 208 -10.13 13.54 15.74
C GLN A 208 -8.68 13.10 15.94
N GLN A 209 -8.44 11.81 16.13
CA GLN A 209 -7.09 11.28 16.23
C GLN A 209 -6.34 11.35 14.89
N ILE A 210 -7.02 11.08 13.78
CA ILE A 210 -6.46 11.24 12.43
C ILE A 210 -6.04 12.69 12.20
N ASP A 211 -6.89 13.66 12.53
CA ASP A 211 -6.59 15.08 12.39
C ASP A 211 -5.36 15.47 13.22
N PHE A 212 -5.32 15.07 14.50
CA PHE A 212 -4.16 15.31 15.38
C PHE A 212 -2.86 14.72 14.82
N ASP A 213 -2.91 13.50 14.31
CA ASP A 213 -1.73 12.83 13.73
C ASP A 213 -1.27 13.52 12.44
N LEU A 214 -2.20 13.94 11.59
CA LEU A 214 -1.86 14.64 10.35
C LEU A 214 -1.36 16.06 10.59
N GLU A 215 -1.90 16.80 11.56
CA GLU A 215 -1.37 18.08 12.01
C GLU A 215 0.07 17.93 12.52
N THR A 216 0.36 16.86 13.28
CA THR A 216 1.72 16.54 13.72
C THR A 216 2.64 16.27 12.53
N ALA A 217 2.17 15.49 11.54
CA ALA A 217 2.94 15.19 10.33
C ALA A 217 3.19 16.45 9.49
N GLU A 218 2.18 17.31 9.31
CA GLU A 218 2.30 18.58 8.61
C GLU A 218 3.29 19.56 9.29
N ALA A 219 3.37 19.53 10.61
CA ALA A 219 4.28 20.40 11.38
C ALA A 219 5.74 19.92 11.36
N THR A 220 6.00 18.64 11.09
CA THR A 220 7.33 18.05 11.29
C THR A 220 7.97 17.48 10.01
N LEU A 221 7.17 17.14 9.00
CA LEU A 221 7.70 16.61 7.74
C LEU A 221 8.25 17.71 6.83
N PRO A 222 9.36 17.46 6.11
CA PRO A 222 9.92 18.42 5.16
C PRO A 222 9.02 18.56 3.92
N GLU A 223 9.14 19.69 3.21
CA GLU A 223 8.45 19.90 1.94
C GLU A 223 9.01 19.02 0.82
N THR A 224 10.31 18.76 0.82
CA THR A 224 11.02 17.96 -0.18
C THR A 224 12.16 17.18 0.45
N TRP A 225 12.59 16.13 -0.20
CA TRP A 225 13.78 15.36 0.13
C TRP A 225 14.86 15.49 -0.95
N ASN A 226 16.11 15.26 -0.60
CA ASN A 226 17.16 15.02 -1.59
C ASN A 226 16.99 13.62 -2.22
N SER A 227 17.76 13.33 -3.28
CA SER A 227 17.65 12.08 -4.05
C SER A 227 17.85 10.81 -3.23
N ASP A 228 18.63 10.87 -2.13
CA ASP A 228 18.96 9.70 -1.32
C ASP A 228 17.77 9.22 -0.47
N TYR A 229 16.78 10.10 -0.28
CA TYR A 229 15.57 9.84 0.49
C TYR A 229 14.30 9.90 -0.34
N THR A 230 14.42 9.70 -1.66
CA THR A 230 13.24 9.63 -2.56
C THR A 230 12.23 8.60 -2.03
N GLY A 231 10.98 9.00 -1.95
CA GLY A 231 9.88 8.16 -1.48
C GLY A 231 9.58 8.25 0.01
N ARG A 232 10.39 8.97 0.81
CA ARG A 232 9.99 9.32 2.19
C ARG A 232 8.85 10.34 2.18
N LEU A 233 8.05 10.30 3.22
CA LEU A 233 6.89 11.19 3.39
C LEU A 233 7.29 12.66 3.44
N THR A 234 6.45 13.49 2.84
CA THR A 234 6.61 14.94 2.78
C THR A 234 5.42 15.63 3.42
N TRP A 235 5.57 16.92 3.71
CA TRP A 235 4.46 17.79 4.10
C TRP A 235 3.28 17.67 3.12
N GLY A 236 3.58 17.66 1.81
CA GLY A 236 2.54 17.54 0.78
C GLY A 236 1.77 16.22 0.85
N ALA A 237 2.42 15.11 1.22
CA ALA A 237 1.74 13.84 1.45
C ALA A 237 0.77 13.92 2.64
N ALA A 238 1.21 14.50 3.77
CA ALA A 238 0.37 14.68 4.96
C ALA A 238 -0.83 15.58 4.67
N ARG A 239 -0.60 16.74 4.08
CA ARG A 239 -1.66 17.70 3.75
C ARG A 239 -2.67 17.17 2.74
N SER A 240 -2.21 16.37 1.76
CA SER A 240 -3.09 15.73 0.77
C SER A 240 -3.94 14.60 1.38
N LEU A 241 -3.36 13.81 2.28
CA LEU A 241 -4.13 12.80 3.01
C LEU A 241 -5.18 13.49 3.90
N HIS A 242 -4.84 14.60 4.55
CA HIS A 242 -5.76 15.37 5.37
C HIS A 242 -6.95 15.89 4.53
N ALA A 243 -6.69 16.44 3.33
CA ALA A 243 -7.75 16.81 2.39
C ALA A 243 -8.67 15.63 2.06
N ARG A 244 -8.11 14.44 1.86
CA ARG A 244 -8.86 13.20 1.57
C ARG A 244 -9.73 12.75 2.77
N THR A 245 -9.25 12.93 4.01
CA THR A 245 -10.05 12.63 5.20
C THR A 245 -11.22 13.61 5.37
N TYR A 246 -11.02 14.89 5.07
CA TYR A 246 -12.10 15.88 5.02
C TYR A 246 -13.12 15.59 3.91
N MET A 247 -12.65 15.14 2.74
CA MET A 247 -13.51 14.68 1.65
C MET A 247 -14.49 13.60 2.11
N MET A 248 -14.02 12.61 2.86
CA MET A 248 -14.88 11.52 3.36
C MET A 248 -15.94 11.98 4.36
N ARG A 249 -15.72 13.11 5.02
CA ARG A 249 -16.66 13.73 5.98
C ARG A 249 -17.55 14.79 5.33
N ASN A 250 -17.39 15.06 4.03
CA ASN A 250 -18.02 16.19 3.32
C ASN A 250 -17.73 17.54 3.98
N ASP A 251 -16.56 17.68 4.59
CA ASP A 251 -16.09 18.92 5.19
C ASP A 251 -15.43 19.80 4.11
N TRP A 252 -16.29 20.47 3.36
CA TRP A 252 -15.87 21.25 2.19
C TRP A 252 -14.94 22.42 2.52
N GLU A 253 -15.07 23.01 3.72
CA GLU A 253 -14.23 24.12 4.14
C GLU A 253 -12.77 23.68 4.34
N HIS A 254 -12.57 22.65 5.15
CA HIS A 254 -11.22 22.16 5.43
C HIS A 254 -10.62 21.42 4.23
N MET A 255 -11.44 20.69 3.46
CA MET A 255 -11.02 20.04 2.22
C MET A 255 -10.49 21.06 1.20
N TYR A 256 -11.20 22.19 1.03
CA TYR A 256 -10.77 23.28 0.16
C TYR A 256 -9.46 23.89 0.65
N ALA A 257 -9.37 24.23 1.94
CA ALA A 257 -8.16 24.79 2.52
C ALA A 257 -6.96 23.85 2.32
N ALA A 258 -7.09 22.58 2.69
CA ALA A 258 -6.00 21.62 2.61
C ALA A 258 -5.54 21.36 1.16
N SER A 259 -6.47 21.15 0.23
CA SER A 259 -6.12 20.92 -1.17
C SER A 259 -5.50 22.15 -1.84
N THR A 260 -6.04 23.36 -1.57
CA THR A 260 -5.48 24.60 -2.13
C THR A 260 -4.13 24.97 -1.53
N ASP A 261 -3.84 24.61 -0.28
CA ASP A 261 -2.50 24.78 0.31
C ASP A 261 -1.45 23.98 -0.46
N VAL A 262 -1.74 22.71 -0.79
CA VAL A 262 -0.85 21.87 -1.61
C VAL A 262 -0.63 22.50 -3.00
N ILE A 263 -1.71 23.02 -3.61
CA ILE A 263 -1.63 23.64 -4.93
C ILE A 263 -0.78 24.92 -4.88
N LYS A 264 -1.00 25.79 -3.89
CA LYS A 264 -0.27 27.07 -3.72
C LYS A 264 1.22 26.89 -3.45
N LYS A 265 1.63 25.78 -2.83
CA LYS A 265 3.05 25.47 -2.64
C LYS A 265 3.81 25.31 -3.96
N GLY A 266 3.15 24.89 -5.04
CA GLY A 266 3.77 24.77 -6.36
C GLY A 266 4.82 23.67 -6.47
N LEU A 267 4.84 22.71 -5.56
CA LEU A 267 5.80 21.60 -5.53
C LEU A 267 5.46 20.51 -6.56
N TYR A 268 4.20 20.42 -6.97
CA TYR A 268 3.68 19.39 -7.85
C TYR A 268 3.07 19.98 -9.11
N ASN A 269 3.06 19.19 -10.20
CA ASN A 269 2.44 19.61 -11.46
C ASN A 269 1.93 18.42 -12.27
N LEU A 270 1.26 18.70 -13.40
CA LEU A 270 0.73 17.68 -14.32
C LEU A 270 1.52 17.58 -15.64
N GLN A 271 2.82 17.88 -15.65
CA GLN A 271 3.63 17.84 -16.87
C GLN A 271 3.83 16.43 -17.41
N THR A 272 3.86 15.40 -16.55
CA THR A 272 3.97 14.01 -16.98
C THR A 272 2.68 13.60 -17.68
N PRO A 273 2.74 13.15 -18.95
CA PRO A 273 1.58 12.64 -19.67
C PRO A 273 0.93 11.46 -18.94
N TYR A 274 -0.40 11.34 -19.06
CA TYR A 274 -1.13 10.31 -18.31
C TYR A 274 -0.65 8.89 -18.60
N GLU A 275 -0.35 8.58 -19.86
CA GLU A 275 0.14 7.27 -20.30
C GLU A 275 1.50 6.89 -19.71
N LYS A 276 2.26 7.86 -19.23
CA LYS A 276 3.56 7.64 -18.59
C LYS A 276 3.47 7.48 -17.06
N LEU A 277 2.38 7.91 -16.43
CA LEU A 277 2.26 7.95 -14.97
C LEU A 277 2.47 6.60 -14.28
N PHE A 278 2.08 5.53 -14.95
CA PHE A 278 2.07 4.18 -14.37
C PHE A 278 3.14 3.26 -14.96
N THR A 279 4.05 3.81 -15.73
CA THR A 279 5.25 3.11 -16.19
C THR A 279 6.39 3.30 -15.19
N GLU A 280 7.46 2.53 -15.33
CA GLU A 280 8.67 2.66 -14.53
C GLU A 280 9.33 4.05 -14.71
N GLU A 281 9.30 4.63 -15.93
CA GLU A 281 9.77 5.99 -16.18
C GLU A 281 8.94 7.06 -15.45
N GLY A 282 7.69 6.75 -15.15
CA GLY A 282 6.75 7.64 -14.47
C GLY A 282 6.80 7.53 -12.95
N GLU A 283 7.64 6.69 -12.37
CA GLU A 283 7.79 6.62 -10.92
C GLU A 283 8.39 7.91 -10.35
N ASN A 284 7.86 8.33 -9.20
CA ASN A 284 8.28 9.56 -8.53
C ASN A 284 8.26 10.81 -9.45
N ASN A 285 7.32 10.86 -10.41
CA ASN A 285 7.17 12.00 -11.32
C ASN A 285 6.67 13.26 -10.58
N SER A 286 6.70 14.40 -11.28
CA SER A 286 6.29 15.69 -10.71
C SER A 286 4.83 15.79 -10.25
N GLY A 287 3.98 14.85 -10.62
CA GLY A 287 2.59 14.74 -10.15
C GLY A 287 2.41 13.67 -9.07
N SER A 288 3.47 12.96 -8.68
CA SER A 288 3.44 11.98 -7.61
C SER A 288 3.67 12.68 -6.27
N ILE A 289 2.74 12.51 -5.34
CA ILE A 289 2.85 13.09 -3.98
C ILE A 289 3.35 12.04 -3.01
N PHE A 290 2.85 10.80 -3.12
CA PHE A 290 3.34 9.69 -2.31
C PHE A 290 3.21 8.36 -3.04
N GLU A 291 4.33 7.66 -3.15
CA GLU A 291 4.44 6.30 -3.65
C GLU A 291 5.15 5.41 -2.63
N LEU A 292 4.63 4.22 -2.40
CA LEU A 292 5.38 3.17 -1.70
C LEU A 292 6.44 2.65 -2.66
N GLN A 293 7.71 2.86 -2.29
CA GLN A 293 8.85 2.48 -3.11
C GLN A 293 9.03 0.97 -3.11
N CYS A 294 9.13 0.39 -4.29
CA CYS A 294 9.36 -1.03 -4.50
C CYS A 294 10.61 -1.21 -5.36
N THR A 295 11.31 -2.32 -5.17
CA THR A 295 12.43 -2.71 -6.01
C THR A 295 12.51 -4.22 -6.13
N ALA A 296 13.30 -4.71 -7.07
CA ALA A 296 13.69 -6.10 -7.18
C ALA A 296 15.19 -6.16 -7.44
N THR A 297 15.81 -7.28 -7.10
CA THR A 297 17.22 -7.56 -7.42
C THR A 297 17.32 -8.97 -7.98
N ALA A 298 18.42 -9.27 -8.65
CA ALA A 298 18.65 -10.62 -9.18
C ALA A 298 18.64 -11.71 -8.08
N SER A 299 18.98 -11.36 -6.84
CA SER A 299 18.92 -12.27 -5.68
C SER A 299 17.57 -12.28 -4.98
N LEU A 300 16.74 -11.24 -5.15
CA LEU A 300 15.42 -11.07 -4.55
C LEU A 300 14.41 -10.60 -5.60
N PRO A 301 14.16 -11.41 -6.66
CA PRO A 301 13.33 -10.99 -7.78
C PRO A 301 11.83 -10.94 -7.43
N GLN A 302 11.41 -11.64 -6.37
CA GLN A 302 10.03 -11.74 -5.89
C GLN A 302 10.05 -11.72 -4.36
N SER A 303 10.32 -10.57 -3.76
CA SER A 303 10.44 -10.43 -2.32
C SER A 303 9.63 -9.26 -1.80
N ASP A 304 8.72 -9.50 -0.87
CA ASP A 304 7.94 -8.47 -0.18
C ASP A 304 8.79 -7.62 0.78
N ILE A 305 10.03 -8.02 1.04
CA ILE A 305 10.97 -7.22 1.87
C ILE A 305 11.36 -5.93 1.13
N VAL A 306 11.62 -6.03 -0.18
CA VAL A 306 12.10 -4.91 -1.00
C VAL A 306 11.09 -4.47 -2.06
N GLY A 307 10.19 -5.35 -2.48
CA GLY A 307 9.16 -5.13 -3.47
C GLY A 307 7.75 -5.36 -2.93
N SER A 308 6.80 -5.66 -3.82
CA SER A 308 5.43 -6.00 -3.45
C SER A 308 4.75 -6.91 -4.48
N GLN A 309 3.71 -7.61 -4.08
CA GLN A 309 2.86 -8.42 -4.97
C GLN A 309 1.85 -7.60 -5.77
N TRP A 310 1.90 -6.26 -5.68
CA TRP A 310 0.91 -5.37 -6.29
C TRP A 310 0.66 -5.64 -7.78
N ALA A 311 1.73 -5.75 -8.57
CA ALA A 311 1.62 -6.03 -9.99
C ALA A 311 1.27 -7.50 -10.27
N GLU A 312 1.77 -8.45 -9.50
CA GLU A 312 1.48 -9.88 -9.66
C GLU A 312 0.00 -10.20 -9.44
N VAL A 313 -0.62 -9.66 -8.39
CA VAL A 313 -2.03 -9.92 -8.09
C VAL A 313 -2.93 -9.46 -9.25
N GLN A 314 -2.60 -8.33 -9.89
CA GLN A 314 -3.42 -7.68 -10.91
C GLN A 314 -2.97 -7.98 -12.34
N GLY A 315 -1.75 -8.50 -12.50
CA GLY A 315 -1.15 -8.81 -13.79
C GLY A 315 -1.96 -9.84 -14.57
N VAL A 316 -1.81 -9.80 -15.90
CA VAL A 316 -2.52 -10.71 -16.81
C VAL A 316 -2.24 -12.16 -16.42
N ARG A 317 -3.30 -12.95 -16.26
CA ARG A 317 -3.22 -14.40 -16.10
C ARG A 317 -3.26 -15.04 -17.49
N GLY A 318 -2.10 -15.31 -18.04
CA GLY A 318 -1.93 -15.86 -19.39
C GLY A 318 -0.88 -16.96 -19.43
N ALA A 319 -0.23 -17.10 -20.57
CA ALA A 319 0.84 -18.05 -20.79
C ALA A 319 2.02 -17.39 -21.50
N GLY A 320 3.23 -17.92 -21.30
CA GLY A 320 4.44 -17.38 -21.91
C GLY A 320 4.73 -15.94 -21.49
N ALA A 321 4.88 -15.05 -22.46
CA ALA A 321 5.13 -13.62 -22.18
C ALA A 321 3.99 -12.91 -21.43
N TRP A 322 2.81 -13.51 -21.42
CA TRP A 322 1.61 -13.00 -20.74
C TRP A 322 1.31 -13.69 -19.40
N ASP A 323 2.18 -14.53 -18.90
CA ASP A 323 2.10 -15.05 -17.53
C ASP A 323 2.64 -13.98 -16.56
N LEU A 324 1.84 -12.93 -16.33
CA LEU A 324 2.24 -11.77 -15.55
C LEU A 324 1.69 -11.80 -14.13
N GLY A 325 0.62 -12.55 -13.89
CA GLY A 325 0.02 -12.56 -12.57
C GLY A 325 -1.24 -13.40 -12.45
N TRP A 326 -2.07 -13.01 -11.47
CA TRP A 326 -3.26 -13.80 -11.10
C TRP A 326 -4.52 -13.37 -11.87
N GLY A 327 -4.52 -12.21 -12.49
CA GLY A 327 -5.65 -11.66 -13.23
C GLY A 327 -6.78 -11.18 -12.32
N TRP A 328 -6.48 -10.67 -11.14
CA TRP A 328 -7.46 -10.09 -10.24
C TRP A 328 -7.54 -8.57 -10.45
N HIS A 329 -8.56 -7.92 -9.89
CA HIS A 329 -8.81 -6.48 -10.05
C HIS A 329 -8.94 -6.08 -11.53
N MET A 330 -9.82 -6.78 -12.23
CA MET A 330 -10.12 -6.47 -13.61
C MET A 330 -11.13 -5.34 -13.69
N ALA A 331 -11.01 -4.50 -14.73
CA ALA A 331 -12.00 -3.50 -15.02
C ALA A 331 -13.25 -4.12 -15.64
N THR A 332 -14.40 -3.53 -15.32
CA THR A 332 -15.70 -3.90 -15.88
C THR A 332 -15.97 -3.17 -17.20
N ARG A 333 -17.05 -3.58 -17.90
CA ARG A 333 -17.60 -2.80 -19.02
C ARG A 333 -18.12 -1.43 -18.62
N GLU A 334 -18.57 -1.28 -17.38
CA GLU A 334 -19.06 0.01 -16.88
C GLU A 334 -17.91 1.02 -16.75
N MET A 335 -16.71 0.57 -16.36
CA MET A 335 -15.51 1.41 -16.39
C MET A 335 -15.11 1.74 -17.84
N GLU A 336 -15.14 0.76 -18.75
CA GLU A 336 -14.81 0.96 -20.16
C GLU A 336 -15.72 2.03 -20.81
N LYS A 337 -17.03 1.97 -20.54
CA LYS A 337 -18.01 2.92 -21.07
C LYS A 337 -17.95 4.30 -20.41
N ALA A 338 -17.32 4.42 -19.24
CA ALA A 338 -17.20 5.70 -18.54
C ALA A 338 -16.32 6.70 -19.29
N TYR A 339 -15.39 6.24 -20.11
CA TYR A 339 -14.51 7.12 -20.87
C TYR A 339 -15.27 7.78 -22.05
N GLU A 340 -15.07 9.09 -22.21
CA GLU A 340 -15.57 9.82 -23.37
C GLU A 340 -14.90 9.33 -24.66
N GLU A 341 -15.56 9.54 -25.79
CA GLU A 341 -14.97 9.18 -27.09
C GLU A 341 -13.63 9.89 -27.32
N GLY A 342 -12.62 9.10 -27.66
CA GLY A 342 -11.25 9.61 -27.87
C GLY A 342 -10.47 9.93 -26.59
N ASP A 343 -11.00 9.68 -25.39
CA ASP A 343 -10.25 9.89 -24.13
C ASP A 343 -9.02 8.97 -24.07
N PRO A 344 -7.78 9.52 -24.12
CA PRO A 344 -6.57 8.71 -24.17
C PRO A 344 -6.32 7.94 -22.86
N ARG A 345 -6.95 8.34 -21.75
CA ARG A 345 -6.82 7.64 -20.46
C ARG A 345 -7.41 6.24 -20.52
N LYS A 346 -8.43 6.00 -21.36
CA LYS A 346 -8.98 4.65 -21.57
C LYS A 346 -7.88 3.66 -21.94
N ALA A 347 -7.10 3.97 -22.98
CA ALA A 347 -6.02 3.12 -23.45
C ALA A 347 -4.82 3.03 -22.49
N ALA A 348 -4.68 4.00 -21.56
CA ALA A 348 -3.62 4.01 -20.56
C ALA A 348 -4.02 3.30 -19.26
N THR A 349 -5.32 3.10 -19.02
CA THR A 349 -5.86 2.43 -17.83
C THR A 349 -6.23 0.98 -18.10
N LEU A 350 -6.78 0.70 -19.29
CA LEU A 350 -7.33 -0.60 -19.65
C LEU A 350 -6.39 -1.33 -20.62
N LEU A 351 -5.91 -2.49 -20.22
CA LEU A 351 -5.25 -3.43 -21.11
C LEU A 351 -6.32 -4.37 -21.66
N ALA A 352 -6.81 -4.07 -22.86
CA ALA A 352 -7.95 -4.74 -23.46
C ALA A 352 -7.56 -6.04 -24.17
N PHE A 353 -8.33 -7.10 -23.96
CA PHE A 353 -8.23 -8.37 -24.66
C PHE A 353 -9.62 -8.81 -25.13
N ARG A 354 -9.63 -9.63 -26.20
CA ARG A 354 -10.86 -10.15 -26.76
C ARG A 354 -11.59 -11.10 -25.80
N ARG A 355 -12.88 -10.92 -25.65
CA ARG A 355 -13.78 -12.01 -25.23
C ARG A 355 -14.06 -12.94 -26.40
N SER A 356 -14.29 -14.22 -26.11
CA SER A 356 -14.60 -15.25 -27.12
C SER A 356 -15.89 -15.00 -27.91
N ASP A 357 -16.75 -14.12 -27.42
CA ASP A 357 -18.04 -13.73 -27.98
C ASP A 357 -18.05 -12.36 -28.68
N GLU A 358 -16.90 -11.70 -28.80
CA GLU A 358 -16.77 -10.38 -29.42
C GLU A 358 -15.90 -10.40 -30.69
N GLU A 359 -16.03 -9.35 -31.52
CA GLU A 359 -15.20 -9.15 -32.71
C GLU A 359 -13.69 -9.27 -32.40
N PRO A 360 -12.88 -9.75 -33.35
CA PRO A 360 -11.46 -9.91 -33.17
C PRO A 360 -10.82 -8.62 -32.69
N ILE A 361 -10.04 -8.68 -31.62
CA ILE A 361 -9.11 -7.59 -31.29
C ILE A 361 -8.07 -7.55 -32.41
N THR A 362 -8.11 -6.48 -33.20
CA THR A 362 -7.07 -6.21 -34.18
C THR A 362 -5.79 -5.75 -33.46
N PRO A 363 -4.62 -5.78 -34.10
CA PRO A 363 -3.40 -5.19 -33.56
C PRO A 363 -3.57 -3.74 -33.08
N GLU A 364 -4.47 -2.98 -33.74
CA GLU A 364 -4.80 -1.62 -33.35
C GLU A 364 -5.63 -1.55 -32.05
N ASN A 365 -6.37 -2.62 -31.72
CA ASN A 365 -7.19 -2.74 -30.51
C ASN A 365 -6.43 -3.40 -29.35
N THR A 366 -5.31 -4.03 -29.63
CA THR A 366 -4.47 -4.59 -28.58
C THR A 366 -3.54 -3.50 -28.08
N ASN A 367 -3.76 -3.06 -26.87
CA ASN A 367 -2.81 -2.21 -26.18
C ASN A 367 -1.59 -3.03 -25.74
N ALA A 368 -0.76 -3.43 -26.69
CA ALA A 368 0.57 -3.98 -26.41
C ALA A 368 1.55 -2.79 -26.29
N PRO A 369 1.74 -2.19 -25.09
CA PRO A 369 2.42 -0.91 -24.95
C PRO A 369 3.89 -0.95 -25.31
N TYR A 370 4.46 -2.15 -25.37
CA TYR A 370 5.85 -2.39 -25.75
C TYR A 370 5.97 -3.18 -27.06
N GLY A 371 4.88 -3.31 -27.83
CA GLY A 371 4.87 -4.01 -29.12
C GLY A 371 4.83 -5.54 -29.04
N GLU A 372 4.43 -6.09 -27.89
CA GLU A 372 4.29 -7.54 -27.74
C GLU A 372 3.15 -8.07 -28.62
N SER A 373 3.32 -9.30 -29.11
CA SER A 373 2.23 -10.01 -29.77
C SER A 373 1.17 -10.40 -28.77
N PRO A 374 -0.09 -9.98 -28.95
CA PRO A 374 -1.15 -10.30 -28.02
C PRO A 374 -1.45 -11.80 -28.05
N VAL A 375 -1.45 -12.40 -26.86
CA VAL A 375 -2.02 -13.72 -26.62
C VAL A 375 -3.38 -13.49 -26.01
N SER A 376 -4.45 -13.97 -26.65
CA SER A 376 -5.80 -13.88 -26.10
C SER A 376 -5.85 -14.64 -24.77
N PRO A 377 -5.97 -13.98 -23.62
CA PRO A 377 -6.20 -14.68 -22.38
C PRO A 377 -7.60 -15.28 -22.41
N ALA A 378 -7.73 -16.50 -21.91
CA ALA A 378 -9.02 -17.19 -21.81
C ALA A 378 -10.00 -16.50 -20.84
N MET A 379 -9.62 -15.35 -20.29
CA MET A 379 -10.24 -14.74 -19.11
C MET A 379 -10.34 -13.24 -19.26
N GLY A 380 -11.54 -12.69 -19.06
CA GLY A 380 -11.82 -11.28 -18.97
C GLY A 380 -11.44 -10.43 -20.19
N ALA A 381 -12.01 -9.22 -20.27
CA ALA A 381 -11.77 -8.33 -21.39
C ALA A 381 -10.78 -7.20 -21.06
N TYR A 382 -10.70 -6.76 -19.80
CA TYR A 382 -9.98 -5.55 -19.43
C TYR A 382 -9.15 -5.74 -18.16
N PHE A 383 -7.83 -5.91 -18.31
CA PHE A 383 -6.90 -5.94 -17.17
C PHE A 383 -6.46 -4.53 -16.80
N ASN A 384 -6.01 -4.37 -15.57
CA ASN A 384 -5.46 -3.12 -15.08
C ASN A 384 -4.10 -2.82 -15.72
N LYS A 385 -4.06 -1.87 -16.66
CA LYS A 385 -2.81 -1.48 -17.32
C LYS A 385 -1.89 -0.63 -16.45
N LYS A 386 -2.40 -0.06 -15.37
CA LYS A 386 -1.60 0.75 -14.42
C LYS A 386 -0.54 -0.06 -13.67
N VAL A 387 -0.58 -1.39 -13.79
CA VAL A 387 0.43 -2.30 -13.22
C VAL A 387 1.21 -3.08 -14.29
N TYR A 388 1.07 -2.71 -15.55
CA TYR A 388 1.72 -3.39 -16.67
C TYR A 388 3.18 -2.95 -16.76
N THR A 389 4.10 -3.91 -16.77
CA THR A 389 5.54 -3.69 -16.63
C THR A 389 6.30 -3.79 -17.94
N ASP A 390 7.48 -3.18 -18.03
CA ASP A 390 8.39 -3.28 -19.17
C ASP A 390 8.92 -4.71 -19.34
N PRO A 391 8.77 -5.33 -20.53
CA PRO A 391 9.29 -6.67 -20.82
C PRO A 391 10.82 -6.82 -20.68
N SER A 392 11.58 -5.74 -20.81
CA SER A 392 13.04 -5.77 -20.61
C SER A 392 13.39 -6.04 -19.15
N LEU A 393 12.68 -5.38 -18.22
CA LEU A 393 12.85 -5.60 -16.78
C LEU A 393 12.35 -6.97 -16.33
N ARG A 394 11.30 -7.50 -17.00
CA ARG A 394 10.84 -8.88 -16.74
C ARG A 394 11.93 -9.91 -17.03
N LYS A 395 12.76 -9.69 -18.07
CA LYS A 395 13.88 -10.58 -18.37
C LYS A 395 14.98 -10.51 -17.32
N GLU A 396 15.17 -9.35 -16.73
CA GLU A 396 16.19 -9.14 -15.71
C GLU A 396 15.80 -9.72 -14.35
N TYR A 397 14.55 -9.54 -13.94
CA TYR A 397 14.08 -9.90 -12.60
C TYR A 397 13.08 -11.06 -12.60
N SER A 398 11.82 -10.79 -12.98
CA SER A 398 10.77 -11.79 -13.09
C SER A 398 9.57 -11.24 -13.87
N ASN A 399 8.65 -12.11 -14.29
CA ASN A 399 7.42 -11.67 -14.96
C ASN A 399 6.43 -10.97 -14.02
N LYS A 400 6.67 -10.96 -12.71
CA LYS A 400 5.64 -10.64 -11.70
C LYS A 400 5.62 -9.18 -11.25
N GLY A 401 6.58 -8.37 -11.65
CA GLY A 401 6.54 -6.91 -11.45
C GLY A 401 6.67 -6.45 -9.99
N TYR A 402 7.42 -7.15 -9.16
CA TYR A 402 7.60 -6.82 -7.74
C TYR A 402 8.26 -5.46 -7.50
N TRP A 403 8.91 -4.88 -8.52
CA TRP A 403 9.58 -3.57 -8.46
C TRP A 403 8.63 -2.39 -8.67
N VAL A 404 7.39 -2.61 -9.08
CA VAL A 404 6.46 -1.53 -9.42
C VAL A 404 6.03 -0.78 -8.15
N ASN A 405 6.29 0.52 -8.11
CA ASN A 405 5.84 1.39 -7.02
C ASN A 405 4.31 1.43 -6.91
N ILE A 406 3.80 1.53 -5.70
CA ILE A 406 2.36 1.70 -5.45
C ILE A 406 2.07 3.19 -5.24
N ARG A 407 1.36 3.80 -6.20
CA ARG A 407 0.99 5.23 -6.15
C ARG A 407 -0.23 5.41 -5.25
N LEU A 408 -0.04 6.06 -4.09
CA LEU A 408 -1.11 6.25 -3.11
C LEU A 408 -1.77 7.63 -3.18
N ILE A 409 -0.99 8.66 -3.49
CA ILE A 409 -1.49 10.05 -3.55
C ILE A 409 -0.89 10.73 -4.77
N ARG A 410 -1.77 11.25 -5.65
CA ARG A 410 -1.39 11.96 -6.87
C ARG A 410 -1.94 13.38 -6.88
N TYR A 411 -1.22 14.30 -7.50
CA TYR A 411 -1.61 15.70 -7.58
C TYR A 411 -2.94 15.92 -8.33
N ALA A 412 -3.27 15.06 -9.30
CA ALA A 412 -4.58 15.09 -9.95
C ALA A 412 -5.75 14.88 -8.98
N ASP A 413 -5.60 14.00 -7.97
CA ASP A 413 -6.60 13.83 -6.92
C ASP A 413 -6.77 15.09 -6.08
N VAL A 414 -5.67 15.77 -5.72
CA VAL A 414 -5.70 17.04 -4.99
C VAL A 414 -6.44 18.12 -5.79
N LEU A 415 -6.18 18.22 -7.09
CA LEU A 415 -6.90 19.17 -7.96
C LEU A 415 -8.40 18.85 -8.04
N LEU A 416 -8.77 17.58 -8.09
CA LEU A 416 -10.18 17.16 -8.10
C LEU A 416 -10.87 17.37 -6.75
N MET A 417 -10.16 17.18 -5.64
CA MET A 417 -10.65 17.57 -4.32
C MET A 417 -10.87 19.10 -4.23
N ALA A 418 -9.92 19.90 -4.73
CA ALA A 418 -10.07 21.34 -4.79
C ALA A 418 -11.24 21.77 -5.68
N ALA A 419 -11.43 21.12 -6.83
CA ALA A 419 -12.55 21.39 -7.73
C ALA A 419 -13.91 21.07 -7.08
N GLU A 420 -14.03 19.90 -6.42
CA GLU A 420 -15.25 19.50 -5.75
C GLU A 420 -15.59 20.43 -4.60
N SER A 421 -14.66 20.68 -3.70
CA SER A 421 -14.88 21.60 -2.56
C SER A 421 -15.17 23.03 -3.00
N ALA A 422 -14.49 23.54 -4.02
CA ALA A 422 -14.77 24.86 -4.58
C ALA A 422 -16.20 24.95 -5.15
N ASN A 423 -16.66 23.92 -5.86
CA ASN A 423 -18.04 23.88 -6.35
C ASN A 423 -19.07 23.89 -5.21
N GLU A 424 -18.86 23.07 -4.18
CA GLU A 424 -19.76 22.99 -3.01
C GLU A 424 -19.76 24.31 -2.20
N LYS A 425 -18.69 25.09 -2.26
CA LYS A 425 -18.58 26.43 -1.66
C LYS A 425 -19.09 27.55 -2.57
N GLY A 426 -19.57 27.27 -3.78
CA GLY A 426 -20.02 28.27 -4.74
C GLY A 426 -18.91 29.03 -5.46
N LEU A 427 -17.65 28.57 -5.36
CA LEU A 427 -16.48 29.15 -6.01
C LEU A 427 -16.32 28.58 -7.44
N THR A 428 -17.34 28.75 -8.26
CA THR A 428 -17.49 28.12 -9.58
C THR A 428 -16.29 28.35 -10.51
N GLY A 429 -15.71 29.56 -10.53
CA GLY A 429 -14.56 29.88 -11.38
C GLY A 429 -13.29 29.08 -11.01
N GLU A 430 -13.07 28.87 -9.71
CA GLU A 430 -11.96 28.07 -9.22
C GLU A 430 -12.19 26.58 -9.50
N ALA A 431 -13.41 26.10 -9.24
CA ALA A 431 -13.79 24.71 -9.54
C ALA A 431 -13.53 24.37 -11.01
N LEU A 432 -13.94 25.21 -11.94
CA LEU A 432 -13.68 25.05 -13.37
C LEU A 432 -12.18 25.10 -13.69
N THR A 433 -11.42 25.93 -13.00
CA THR A 433 -9.96 26.05 -13.20
C THR A 433 -9.23 24.79 -12.79
N TYR A 434 -9.55 24.24 -11.63
CA TYR A 434 -8.93 22.99 -11.16
C TYR A 434 -9.33 21.79 -12.01
N LEU A 435 -10.60 21.66 -12.36
CA LEU A 435 -11.12 20.63 -13.25
C LEU A 435 -10.44 20.66 -14.62
N GLU A 436 -10.30 21.84 -15.21
CA GLU A 436 -9.67 21.99 -16.52
C GLU A 436 -8.18 21.63 -16.51
N GLN A 437 -7.45 21.82 -15.43
CA GLN A 437 -6.05 21.38 -15.35
C GLN A 437 -5.92 19.88 -15.58
N VAL A 438 -6.77 19.08 -14.92
CA VAL A 438 -6.78 17.61 -15.07
C VAL A 438 -7.21 17.24 -16.49
N ARG A 439 -8.28 17.83 -16.97
CA ARG A 439 -8.87 17.56 -18.28
C ARG A 439 -7.94 17.97 -19.43
N ALA A 440 -7.24 19.09 -19.30
CA ALA A 440 -6.27 19.56 -20.28
C ALA A 440 -5.04 18.63 -20.39
N ARG A 441 -4.54 18.12 -19.23
CA ARG A 441 -3.47 17.13 -19.24
C ARG A 441 -3.93 15.85 -19.95
N ALA A 442 -5.14 15.36 -19.67
CA ALA A 442 -5.70 14.19 -20.35
C ALA A 442 -5.85 14.40 -21.85
N ARG A 443 -6.28 15.60 -22.26
CA ARG A 443 -6.39 16.00 -23.68
C ARG A 443 -5.03 15.97 -24.40
N GLY A 444 -3.94 16.31 -23.72
CA GLY A 444 -2.59 16.25 -24.28
C GLY A 444 -2.40 17.11 -25.53
N GLY A 445 -3.08 18.27 -25.63
CA GLY A 445 -3.02 19.17 -26.80
C GLY A 445 -3.83 18.70 -28.03
N ARG A 446 -4.53 17.57 -27.95
CA ARG A 446 -5.39 17.07 -29.06
C ARG A 446 -6.64 17.94 -29.17
N SER A 447 -7.03 18.27 -30.40
CA SER A 447 -8.28 18.98 -30.68
C SER A 447 -9.45 17.98 -30.86
N GLY A 448 -10.66 18.44 -30.53
CA GLY A 448 -11.88 17.66 -30.80
C GLY A 448 -12.25 16.62 -29.76
N ILE A 449 -11.44 16.41 -28.73
CA ILE A 449 -11.72 15.50 -27.62
C ILE A 449 -11.76 16.25 -26.28
N LEU A 450 -12.45 15.69 -25.30
CA LEU A 450 -12.50 16.20 -23.93
C LEU A 450 -12.72 17.73 -23.87
N PRO A 451 -13.83 18.29 -24.40
CA PRO A 451 -14.04 19.72 -24.44
C PRO A 451 -14.01 20.32 -23.03
N LYS A 452 -13.66 21.58 -22.89
CA LYS A 452 -13.73 22.29 -21.60
C LYS A 452 -15.14 22.26 -21.06
N VAL A 453 -15.25 21.98 -19.77
CA VAL A 453 -16.50 22.18 -19.03
C VAL A 453 -16.70 23.68 -18.81
N THR A 454 -17.85 24.20 -19.21
CA THR A 454 -18.15 25.64 -19.15
C THR A 454 -19.43 25.95 -18.38
N THR A 455 -20.13 24.94 -17.91
CA THR A 455 -21.35 25.15 -17.13
C THR A 455 -21.06 25.88 -15.82
N THR A 456 -21.91 26.83 -15.48
CA THR A 456 -21.86 27.53 -14.19
C THR A 456 -22.96 27.06 -13.23
N ARG A 457 -23.73 26.05 -13.62
CA ARG A 457 -24.75 25.44 -12.77
C ARG A 457 -24.08 24.44 -11.82
N PRO A 458 -24.21 24.61 -10.49
CA PRO A 458 -23.46 23.79 -9.53
C PRO A 458 -23.73 22.28 -9.68
N GLU A 459 -24.95 21.89 -9.97
CA GLU A 459 -25.32 20.46 -10.15
C GLU A 459 -24.63 19.84 -11.37
N GLU A 460 -24.61 20.53 -12.50
CA GLU A 460 -23.93 20.04 -13.70
C GLU A 460 -22.42 20.01 -13.52
N LEU A 461 -21.87 21.01 -12.86
CA LEU A 461 -20.44 21.04 -12.57
C LEU A 461 -20.06 19.93 -11.58
N ARG A 462 -20.91 19.64 -10.58
CA ARG A 462 -20.74 18.48 -9.68
C ARG A 462 -20.67 17.18 -10.46
N GLN A 463 -21.58 16.97 -11.42
CA GLN A 463 -21.55 15.76 -12.23
C GLN A 463 -20.30 15.68 -13.11
N ALA A 464 -19.86 16.78 -13.69
CA ALA A 464 -18.64 16.84 -14.48
C ALA A 464 -17.38 16.52 -13.62
N ILE A 465 -17.29 17.05 -12.40
CA ILE A 465 -16.19 16.79 -11.48
C ILE A 465 -16.20 15.31 -11.04
N ARG A 466 -17.38 14.75 -10.69
CA ARG A 466 -17.52 13.33 -10.32
C ARG A 466 -17.13 12.41 -11.46
N HIS A 467 -17.53 12.76 -12.69
CA HIS A 467 -17.14 12.01 -13.88
C HIS A 467 -15.62 12.07 -14.12
N GLU A 468 -15.03 13.25 -14.06
CA GLU A 468 -13.58 13.42 -14.25
C GLU A 468 -12.80 12.63 -13.18
N ARG A 469 -13.26 12.67 -11.92
CA ARG A 469 -12.68 11.90 -10.83
C ARG A 469 -12.72 10.39 -11.11
N ARG A 470 -13.85 9.87 -11.61
CA ARG A 470 -14.00 8.46 -11.98
C ARG A 470 -12.99 8.03 -13.04
N VAL A 471 -12.89 8.76 -14.15
CA VAL A 471 -12.03 8.37 -15.28
C VAL A 471 -10.54 8.66 -15.03
N GLU A 472 -10.22 9.66 -14.23
CA GLU A 472 -8.85 9.98 -13.83
C GLU A 472 -8.27 8.97 -12.85
N LEU A 473 -9.05 8.58 -11.84
CA LEU A 473 -8.63 7.70 -10.75
C LEU A 473 -9.11 6.24 -10.94
N GLY A 474 -9.56 5.89 -12.13
CA GLY A 474 -10.05 4.54 -12.44
C GLY A 474 -9.07 3.45 -12.04
N LEU A 475 -9.56 2.40 -11.38
CA LEU A 475 -8.78 1.29 -10.82
C LEU A 475 -7.78 1.69 -9.73
N GLU A 476 -8.00 2.84 -9.09
CA GLU A 476 -7.35 3.25 -7.83
C GLU A 476 -8.35 3.09 -6.67
N PHE A 477 -7.96 3.18 -5.43
CA PHE A 477 -8.69 2.65 -4.26
C PHE A 477 -10.02 3.34 -3.87
N ASP A 478 -10.46 4.44 -4.49
CA ASP A 478 -11.45 5.32 -3.86
C ASP A 478 -12.88 5.25 -4.42
N ARG A 479 -13.12 4.59 -5.57
CA ARG A 479 -14.42 4.63 -6.26
C ARG A 479 -15.61 4.23 -5.41
N PHE A 480 -15.53 3.14 -4.65
CA PHE A 480 -16.63 2.70 -3.80
C PHE A 480 -16.98 3.75 -2.73
N TYR A 481 -15.97 4.35 -2.12
CA TYR A 481 -16.18 5.38 -1.10
C TYR A 481 -16.74 6.68 -1.69
N ASP A 482 -16.40 7.02 -2.93
CA ASP A 482 -17.02 8.12 -3.66
C ASP A 482 -18.52 7.88 -3.85
N LEU A 483 -18.92 6.67 -4.25
CA LEU A 483 -20.35 6.32 -4.39
C LEU A 483 -21.10 6.43 -3.05
N VAL A 484 -20.49 5.96 -1.97
CA VAL A 484 -21.08 5.99 -0.62
C VAL A 484 -21.25 7.43 -0.13
N ARG A 485 -20.18 8.26 -0.16
CA ARG A 485 -20.22 9.64 0.32
C ARG A 485 -21.11 10.56 -0.53
N TRP A 486 -21.32 10.23 -1.79
CA TRP A 486 -22.27 10.94 -2.68
C TRP A 486 -23.72 10.46 -2.51
N GLY A 487 -23.95 9.40 -1.73
CA GLY A 487 -25.30 8.84 -1.49
C GLY A 487 -25.92 8.14 -2.70
N ILE A 488 -25.11 7.71 -3.67
CA ILE A 488 -25.58 7.09 -4.93
C ILE A 488 -25.17 5.61 -5.07
N ALA A 489 -24.54 5.03 -4.06
CA ALA A 489 -23.99 3.67 -4.15
C ALA A 489 -25.03 2.64 -4.56
N LYS A 490 -26.20 2.63 -3.93
CA LYS A 490 -27.26 1.66 -4.22
C LYS A 490 -27.77 1.75 -5.67
N GLU A 491 -28.04 2.95 -6.13
CA GLU A 491 -28.53 3.20 -7.50
C GLU A 491 -27.50 2.71 -8.53
N VAL A 492 -26.26 3.15 -8.39
CA VAL A 492 -25.18 2.86 -9.36
C VAL A 492 -24.83 1.37 -9.35
N LEU A 493 -24.68 0.76 -8.18
CA LEU A 493 -24.31 -0.65 -8.06
C LEU A 493 -25.41 -1.58 -8.57
N HIS A 494 -26.69 -1.29 -8.24
CA HIS A 494 -27.80 -2.07 -8.76
C HIS A 494 -27.92 -1.95 -10.29
N ALA A 495 -27.72 -0.75 -10.86
CA ALA A 495 -27.71 -0.56 -12.30
C ALA A 495 -26.57 -1.34 -13.00
N ALA A 496 -25.44 -1.52 -12.32
CA ALA A 496 -24.32 -2.33 -12.77
C ALA A 496 -24.48 -3.85 -12.51
N GLY A 497 -25.62 -4.29 -11.99
CA GLY A 497 -25.91 -5.71 -11.74
C GLY A 497 -25.50 -6.22 -10.35
N LYS A 498 -24.88 -5.40 -9.50
CA LYS A 498 -24.50 -5.76 -8.11
C LYS A 498 -25.69 -5.59 -7.15
N THR A 499 -26.74 -6.39 -7.37
CA THR A 499 -28.05 -6.20 -6.75
C THR A 499 -28.16 -6.61 -5.28
N HIS A 500 -27.14 -7.29 -4.73
CA HIS A 500 -27.12 -7.64 -3.32
C HIS A 500 -26.64 -6.49 -2.41
N TYR A 501 -26.16 -5.38 -2.98
CA TYR A 501 -25.81 -4.21 -2.19
C TYR A 501 -27.02 -3.70 -1.38
N GLN A 502 -26.81 -3.49 -0.10
CA GLN A 502 -27.75 -2.86 0.83
C GLN A 502 -27.05 -1.71 1.55
N ASP A 503 -27.81 -0.79 2.13
CA ASP A 503 -27.23 0.39 2.79
C ASP A 503 -26.25 0.03 3.92
N LYS A 504 -26.47 -1.10 4.63
CA LYS A 504 -25.50 -1.63 5.60
C LYS A 504 -24.11 -1.91 5.01
N ASN A 505 -24.04 -2.23 3.72
CA ASN A 505 -22.79 -2.56 3.04
C ASN A 505 -21.90 -1.32 2.77
N ALA A 506 -22.37 -0.11 3.09
CA ALA A 506 -21.50 1.07 3.15
C ALA A 506 -20.32 0.82 4.10
N LEU A 507 -20.58 0.11 5.21
CA LEU A 507 -19.56 -0.40 6.13
C LEU A 507 -19.45 -1.92 6.01
N LEU A 508 -18.29 -2.44 6.38
CA LEU A 508 -18.03 -3.88 6.49
C LEU A 508 -18.39 -4.40 7.88
N PRO A 509 -18.69 -5.69 8.03
CA PRO A 509 -18.76 -6.31 9.35
C PRO A 509 -17.37 -6.32 10.00
N LEU A 510 -17.32 -6.23 11.32
CA LEU A 510 -16.09 -6.53 12.05
C LEU A 510 -15.72 -8.00 11.86
N PRO A 511 -14.42 -8.34 11.76
CA PRO A 511 -14.00 -9.73 11.63
C PRO A 511 -14.45 -10.55 12.85
N GLN A 512 -15.12 -11.66 12.61
CA GLN A 512 -15.62 -12.52 13.71
C GLN A 512 -14.50 -13.00 14.63
N SER A 513 -13.33 -13.31 14.06
CA SER A 513 -12.16 -13.70 14.84
C SER A 513 -11.72 -12.66 15.87
N GLU A 514 -11.88 -11.37 15.58
CA GLU A 514 -11.51 -10.29 16.50
C GLU A 514 -12.58 -10.09 17.58
N ILE A 515 -13.86 -10.26 17.22
CA ILE A 515 -14.96 -10.28 18.21
C ILE A 515 -14.74 -11.42 19.20
N ASP A 516 -14.44 -12.63 18.72
CA ASP A 516 -14.21 -13.81 19.56
C ASP A 516 -13.00 -13.62 20.50
N LYS A 517 -11.89 -13.08 19.97
CA LYS A 517 -10.68 -12.75 20.77
C LYS A 517 -10.96 -11.72 21.85
N SER A 518 -11.85 -10.78 21.57
CA SER A 518 -12.18 -9.68 22.50
C SER A 518 -12.99 -10.13 23.72
N LYS A 519 -13.47 -11.37 23.75
CA LYS A 519 -14.32 -11.93 24.83
C LYS A 519 -15.58 -11.09 25.09
N GLY A 520 -16.19 -10.58 24.04
CA GLY A 520 -17.43 -9.80 24.08
C GLY A 520 -17.26 -8.30 24.29
N VAL A 521 -16.03 -7.78 24.28
CA VAL A 521 -15.78 -6.33 24.34
C VAL A 521 -16.10 -5.66 22.99
N LEU A 522 -15.75 -6.31 21.88
CA LEU A 522 -16.10 -5.85 20.54
C LEU A 522 -17.51 -6.32 20.18
N VAL A 523 -18.35 -5.37 19.81
CA VAL A 523 -19.73 -5.61 19.36
C VAL A 523 -19.79 -5.39 17.84
N GLN A 524 -20.43 -6.30 17.14
CA GLN A 524 -20.59 -6.26 15.67
C GLN A 524 -21.27 -4.96 15.21
N ASN A 525 -21.03 -4.57 13.97
CA ASN A 525 -21.74 -3.48 13.33
C ASN A 525 -23.25 -3.82 13.17
N PRO A 526 -24.12 -2.81 13.23
CA PRO A 526 -25.56 -3.03 13.00
C PRO A 526 -25.83 -3.81 11.71
N ASP A 527 -26.87 -4.63 11.72
CA ASP A 527 -27.33 -5.45 10.57
C ASP A 527 -26.38 -6.58 10.11
N TYR A 528 -25.29 -6.82 10.86
CA TYR A 528 -24.37 -7.95 10.67
C TYR A 528 -24.39 -8.94 11.87
N GLN A 529 -25.30 -8.79 12.77
CA GLN A 529 -25.46 -9.64 13.97
C GLN A 529 -26.12 -10.99 13.63
#